data_4857a37e66c2a1d7e90e94c8e92e46ef
#
_entry.id   4857a37e66c2a1d7e90e94c8e92e46ef
#
_cell.length_a   1.000
_cell.length_b   1.000
_cell.length_c   1.000
_cell.angle_alpha   90.00
_cell.angle_beta   90.00
_cell.angle_gamma   90.00
#
_symmetry.space_group_name_H-M   'P 1'
#
loop_
_entity.id
_entity.type
_entity.pdbx_description
1 polymer ?
#
loop_
_entity_poly.entity_id
_entity_poly.type
_entity_poly.pdbx_seq_one_letter_code
_entity_poly.pdbx_strand_id
1 'polypeptide(L)'
;FGQASIRPTSPSLTLQRRYGDCKDLSLLLLEGLRELGVPAQLALLASGPGYDIVPELPGWGVFDHAIVRVPAEPDIWIDATAPFNRVGFVPTTVQGRLALPVVPEDGSLVRVATSTSRDNRLRETREITLVPGKGARVVETTTGTGVMEGVCRQLYGRTLPDDLQESMLSYAQGSYETEGPVTARTTDVQDFARPFELVVTVEDARIAACSLQDASLTLPRLPLFQLLPAHLYTFDPDSLDHAAYTAHRRSDLALLAAATME
;
A
#
# COMPACT_ATOMS: atom_id res chain seq x y z
N PHE A 1 13.09 -17.51 -1.46
CA PHE A 1 12.57 -17.85 -2.77
C PHE A 1 13.54 -18.83 -3.41
N GLY A 2 13.18 -20.15 -3.44
CA GLY A 2 13.97 -21.19 -4.07
C GLY A 2 14.04 -21.01 -5.59
N GLN A 3 14.69 -21.95 -6.28
CA GLN A 3 14.78 -22.01 -7.75
C GLN A 3 13.36 -22.17 -8.36
N ALA A 4 12.59 -21.08 -8.36
CA ALA A 4 11.28 -21.04 -8.98
C ALA A 4 11.49 -21.19 -10.50
N SER A 5 11.10 -22.33 -11.06
CA SER A 5 11.11 -22.53 -12.49
C SER A 5 10.10 -21.58 -13.17
N ILE A 6 10.21 -21.38 -14.46
CA ILE A 6 9.24 -20.63 -15.26
C ILE A 6 7.84 -21.27 -15.18
N ARG A 7 7.80 -22.59 -14.92
CA ARG A 7 6.55 -23.34 -14.84
C ARG A 7 5.88 -23.14 -13.49
N PRO A 8 4.62 -22.67 -13.44
CA PRO A 8 3.89 -22.54 -12.18
C PRO A 8 3.52 -23.91 -11.59
N THR A 9 3.37 -23.93 -10.27
CA THR A 9 2.80 -25.05 -9.53
C THR A 9 1.30 -25.19 -9.86
N SER A 10 0.76 -26.42 -9.84
CA SER A 10 -0.67 -26.61 -10.08
C SER A 10 -1.52 -25.90 -9.02
N PRO A 11 -2.68 -25.33 -9.38
CA PRO A 11 -3.56 -24.60 -8.45
C PRO A 11 -3.95 -25.44 -7.22
N SER A 12 -4.25 -26.73 -7.41
CA SER A 12 -4.60 -27.65 -6.32
C SER A 12 -3.46 -27.80 -5.30
N LEU A 13 -2.22 -27.89 -5.77
CA LEU A 13 -1.06 -28.01 -4.89
C LEU A 13 -0.74 -26.69 -4.20
N THR A 14 -0.88 -25.55 -4.90
CA THR A 14 -0.74 -24.21 -4.32
C THR A 14 -1.77 -24.00 -3.20
N LEU A 15 -3.02 -24.37 -3.44
CA LEU A 15 -4.09 -24.30 -2.45
C LEU A 15 -3.81 -25.20 -1.23
N GLN A 16 -3.34 -26.42 -1.45
CA GLN A 16 -3.00 -27.36 -0.38
C GLN A 16 -1.85 -26.85 0.49
N ARG A 17 -0.82 -26.26 -0.14
CA ARG A 17 0.36 -25.74 0.55
C ARG A 17 0.08 -24.40 1.25
N ARG A 18 -0.93 -23.65 0.81
CA ARG A 18 -1.26 -22.30 1.27
C ARG A 18 -0.13 -21.29 1.07
N TYR A 19 0.77 -21.53 0.13
CA TYR A 19 1.79 -20.58 -0.31
C TYR A 19 2.18 -20.86 -1.76
N GLY A 20 2.66 -19.82 -2.43
CA GLY A 20 3.18 -19.85 -3.79
C GLY A 20 3.88 -18.54 -4.11
N ASP A 21 4.58 -18.50 -5.22
CA ASP A 21 5.10 -17.24 -5.76
C ASP A 21 4.07 -16.54 -6.64
N CYS A 22 4.46 -15.43 -7.29
CA CYS A 22 3.54 -14.62 -8.10
C CYS A 22 2.79 -15.42 -9.15
N LYS A 23 3.45 -16.32 -9.88
CA LYS A 23 2.82 -17.13 -10.93
C LYS A 23 1.90 -18.22 -10.36
N ASP A 24 2.28 -18.81 -9.22
CA ASP A 24 1.50 -19.85 -8.55
C ASP A 24 0.17 -19.28 -8.02
N LEU A 25 0.26 -18.13 -7.34
CA LEU A 25 -0.91 -17.45 -6.76
C LEU A 25 -1.81 -16.85 -7.85
N SER A 26 -1.21 -16.27 -8.90
CA SER A 26 -1.98 -15.73 -10.03
C SER A 26 -2.69 -16.83 -10.82
N LEU A 27 -2.05 -18.01 -10.99
CA LEU A 27 -2.70 -19.14 -11.64
C LEU A 27 -3.84 -19.71 -10.79
N LEU A 28 -3.66 -19.80 -9.47
CA LEU A 28 -4.71 -20.23 -8.55
C LEU A 28 -5.91 -19.27 -8.60
N LEU A 29 -5.67 -17.97 -8.57
CA LEU A 29 -6.72 -16.96 -8.71
C LEU A 29 -7.43 -17.05 -10.06
N LEU A 30 -6.65 -17.18 -11.14
CA LEU A 30 -7.18 -17.33 -12.51
C LEU A 30 -8.17 -18.51 -12.61
N GLU A 31 -7.78 -19.67 -12.11
CA GLU A 31 -8.67 -20.85 -12.14
C GLU A 31 -9.91 -20.65 -11.26
N GLY A 32 -9.75 -20.04 -10.07
CA GLY A 32 -10.91 -19.71 -9.23
C GLY A 32 -11.90 -18.75 -9.91
N LEU A 33 -11.41 -17.74 -10.63
CA LEU A 33 -12.25 -16.83 -11.40
C LEU A 33 -12.95 -17.54 -12.57
N ARG A 34 -12.25 -18.46 -13.25
CA ARG A 34 -12.83 -19.25 -14.34
C ARG A 34 -13.96 -20.18 -13.86
N GLU A 35 -13.78 -20.83 -12.72
CA GLU A 35 -14.83 -21.66 -12.10
C GLU A 35 -16.09 -20.85 -11.75
N LEU A 36 -15.92 -19.56 -11.45
CA LEU A 36 -17.02 -18.63 -11.20
C LEU A 36 -17.59 -18.01 -12.49
N GLY A 37 -17.08 -18.41 -13.66
CA GLY A 37 -17.51 -17.88 -14.96
C GLY A 37 -17.01 -16.46 -15.24
N VAL A 38 -16.02 -15.98 -14.51
CA VAL A 38 -15.41 -14.67 -14.72
C VAL A 38 -14.28 -14.80 -15.74
N PRO A 39 -14.36 -14.13 -16.91
CA PRO A 39 -13.27 -14.14 -17.89
C PRO A 39 -12.05 -13.44 -17.29
N ALA A 40 -10.93 -14.15 -17.22
CA ALA A 40 -9.69 -13.62 -16.67
C ALA A 40 -8.49 -14.14 -17.46
N GLN A 41 -7.38 -13.42 -17.39
CA GLN A 41 -6.14 -13.70 -18.09
C GLN A 41 -4.96 -13.55 -17.14
N LEU A 42 -3.99 -14.46 -17.23
CA LEU A 42 -2.68 -14.23 -16.63
C LEU A 42 -1.95 -13.14 -17.41
N ALA A 43 -1.24 -12.25 -16.77
CA ALA A 43 -0.43 -11.23 -17.41
C ALA A 43 0.96 -11.17 -16.79
N LEU A 44 1.98 -11.11 -17.64
CA LEU A 44 3.38 -11.01 -17.25
C LEU A 44 3.86 -9.57 -17.41
N LEU A 45 4.66 -9.09 -16.47
CA LEU A 45 5.21 -7.72 -16.50
C LEU A 45 6.57 -7.64 -15.78
N ALA A 46 7.21 -6.48 -15.91
CA ALA A 46 8.38 -6.10 -15.12
C ALA A 46 7.94 -5.22 -13.96
N SER A 47 8.09 -5.70 -12.71
CA SER A 47 7.68 -4.99 -11.49
C SER A 47 8.84 -4.29 -10.76
N GLY A 48 10.06 -4.64 -11.09
CA GLY A 48 11.26 -4.14 -10.43
C GLY A 48 11.50 -2.65 -10.67
N PRO A 49 12.45 -2.05 -9.93
CA PRO A 49 12.81 -0.63 -10.08
C PRO A 49 13.54 -0.31 -11.39
N GLY A 50 13.78 -1.31 -12.22
CA GLY A 50 14.45 -1.16 -13.50
C GLY A 50 13.55 -0.61 -14.62
N TYR A 51 13.93 -0.92 -15.85
CA TYR A 51 13.22 -0.49 -17.05
C TYR A 51 11.91 -1.26 -17.21
N ASP A 52 10.93 -0.59 -17.81
CA ASP A 52 9.72 -1.25 -18.30
C ASP A 52 10.04 -2.09 -19.55
N ILE A 53 9.10 -2.91 -19.98
CA ILE A 53 9.22 -3.67 -21.22
C ILE A 53 9.41 -2.70 -22.39
N VAL A 54 10.39 -2.97 -23.23
CA VAL A 54 10.61 -2.27 -24.50
C VAL A 54 10.01 -3.15 -25.61
N PRO A 55 8.90 -2.74 -26.26
CA PRO A 55 8.19 -3.59 -27.23
C PRO A 55 9.07 -4.05 -28.39
N GLU A 56 10.06 -3.24 -28.78
CA GLU A 56 10.99 -3.50 -29.88
C GLU A 56 12.11 -4.49 -29.51
N LEU A 57 12.26 -4.81 -28.22
CA LEU A 57 13.28 -5.71 -27.70
C LEU A 57 12.65 -6.92 -27.00
N PRO A 58 12.03 -7.83 -27.74
CA PRO A 58 11.35 -8.97 -27.16
C PRO A 58 12.33 -9.91 -26.46
N GLY A 59 11.98 -10.35 -25.26
CA GLY A 59 12.78 -11.32 -24.51
C GLY A 59 12.10 -11.78 -23.23
N TRP A 60 12.21 -13.04 -22.90
CA TRP A 60 11.62 -13.61 -21.68
C TRP A 60 12.24 -13.06 -20.38
N GLY A 61 13.49 -12.62 -20.45
CA GLY A 61 14.24 -12.17 -19.28
C GLY A 61 13.78 -10.84 -18.70
N VAL A 62 12.85 -10.15 -19.36
CA VAL A 62 12.30 -8.87 -18.88
C VAL A 62 11.15 -9.05 -17.89
N PHE A 63 10.52 -10.23 -17.86
CA PHE A 63 9.38 -10.50 -16.98
C PHE A 63 9.86 -11.05 -15.63
N ASP A 64 9.50 -10.38 -14.56
CA ASP A 64 9.82 -10.79 -13.19
C ASP A 64 8.58 -10.98 -12.31
N HIS A 65 7.40 -10.64 -12.82
CA HIS A 65 6.15 -10.70 -12.06
C HIS A 65 4.95 -11.17 -12.91
N ALA A 66 3.97 -11.76 -12.24
CA ALA A 66 2.72 -12.23 -12.83
C ALA A 66 1.53 -11.73 -12.01
N ILE A 67 0.53 -11.18 -12.70
CA ILE A 67 -0.73 -10.70 -12.12
C ILE A 67 -1.92 -11.21 -12.94
N VAL A 68 -3.14 -10.94 -12.50
CA VAL A 68 -4.37 -11.32 -13.20
C VAL A 68 -5.06 -10.08 -13.75
N ARG A 69 -5.42 -10.14 -15.03
CA ARG A 69 -6.30 -9.19 -15.72
C ARG A 69 -7.68 -9.79 -15.86
N VAL A 70 -8.71 -9.04 -15.48
CA VAL A 70 -10.10 -9.31 -15.84
C VAL A 70 -10.50 -8.27 -16.87
N PRO A 71 -10.68 -8.67 -18.16
CA PRO A 71 -11.07 -7.75 -19.21
C PRO A 71 -12.42 -7.10 -18.90
N ALA A 72 -12.45 -5.79 -18.81
CA ALA A 72 -13.60 -4.94 -18.53
C ALA A 72 -13.35 -3.53 -19.10
N GLU A 73 -14.28 -2.61 -18.89
CA GLU A 73 -14.10 -1.20 -19.27
C GLU A 73 -14.31 -0.31 -18.04
N PRO A 74 -13.24 0.13 -17.36
CA PRO A 74 -11.82 -0.21 -17.59
C PRO A 74 -11.46 -1.63 -17.11
N ASP A 75 -10.31 -2.15 -17.57
CA ASP A 75 -9.76 -3.44 -17.10
C ASP A 75 -9.59 -3.45 -15.58
N ILE A 76 -9.89 -4.60 -14.97
CA ILE A 76 -9.63 -4.84 -13.55
C ILE A 76 -8.34 -5.64 -13.41
N TRP A 77 -7.40 -5.12 -12.62
CA TRP A 77 -6.13 -5.75 -12.37
C TRP A 77 -6.05 -6.24 -10.92
N ILE A 78 -5.52 -7.45 -10.72
CA ILE A 78 -5.42 -8.07 -9.41
C ILE A 78 -4.03 -8.66 -9.26
N ASP A 79 -3.29 -8.23 -8.24
CA ASP A 79 -2.04 -8.83 -7.83
C ASP A 79 -2.28 -9.77 -6.65
N ALA A 80 -2.21 -11.07 -6.92
CA ALA A 80 -2.46 -12.10 -5.90
C ALA A 80 -1.37 -12.16 -4.81
N THR A 81 -0.23 -11.47 -5.01
CA THR A 81 0.83 -11.35 -4.01
C THR A 81 0.63 -10.15 -3.07
N ALA A 82 -0.37 -9.32 -3.33
CA ALA A 82 -0.73 -8.16 -2.53
C ALA A 82 -2.05 -8.39 -1.74
N PRO A 83 -2.05 -9.25 -0.72
CA PRO A 83 -3.27 -9.74 -0.06
C PRO A 83 -4.03 -8.65 0.70
N PHE A 84 -3.44 -7.49 0.90
CA PHE A 84 -4.03 -6.36 1.60
C PHE A 84 -4.62 -5.30 0.67
N ASN A 85 -4.46 -5.44 -0.63
CA ASN A 85 -5.07 -4.54 -1.60
C ASN A 85 -6.52 -4.96 -1.91
N ARG A 86 -7.40 -4.00 -2.09
CA ARG A 86 -8.73 -4.27 -2.63
C ARG A 86 -8.63 -4.62 -4.12
N VAL A 87 -9.57 -5.42 -4.60
CA VAL A 87 -9.70 -5.71 -6.03
C VAL A 87 -9.72 -4.41 -6.85
N GLY A 88 -8.94 -4.36 -7.90
CA GLY A 88 -8.79 -3.17 -8.75
C GLY A 88 -7.67 -2.20 -8.31
N PHE A 89 -7.10 -2.37 -7.12
CA PHE A 89 -5.95 -1.61 -6.66
C PHE A 89 -4.71 -2.51 -6.60
N VAL A 90 -3.82 -2.35 -7.54
CA VAL A 90 -2.54 -3.07 -7.57
C VAL A 90 -1.41 -2.23 -6.97
N PRO A 91 -0.33 -2.87 -6.49
CA PRO A 91 0.84 -2.15 -5.96
C PRO A 91 1.37 -1.10 -6.94
N THR A 92 1.91 -0.01 -6.42
CA THR A 92 2.47 1.06 -7.25
C THR A 92 3.61 0.60 -8.14
N THR A 93 4.32 -0.46 -7.76
CA THR A 93 5.41 -1.07 -8.53
C THR A 93 4.96 -1.66 -9.86
N VAL A 94 3.68 -2.00 -10.01
CA VAL A 94 3.11 -2.57 -11.24
C VAL A 94 2.20 -1.59 -12.00
N GLN A 95 1.77 -0.50 -11.36
CA GLN A 95 0.92 0.50 -12.01
C GLN A 95 1.63 1.18 -13.19
N GLY A 96 0.88 1.38 -14.27
CA GLY A 96 1.39 2.02 -15.49
C GLY A 96 2.40 1.19 -16.28
N ARG A 97 2.76 -0.02 -15.84
CA ARG A 97 3.66 -0.94 -16.53
C ARG A 97 3.00 -1.55 -17.75
N LEU A 98 3.80 -1.89 -18.74
CA LEU A 98 3.35 -2.75 -19.83
C LEU A 98 3.27 -4.19 -19.33
N ALA A 99 2.18 -4.85 -19.64
CA ALA A 99 1.93 -6.24 -19.30
C ALA A 99 1.60 -7.03 -20.56
N LEU A 100 2.05 -8.28 -20.62
CA LEU A 100 1.73 -9.23 -21.66
C LEU A 100 0.65 -10.18 -21.17
N PRO A 101 -0.62 -10.03 -21.57
CA PRO A 101 -1.65 -11.03 -21.32
C PRO A 101 -1.27 -12.36 -21.99
N VAL A 102 -1.33 -13.44 -21.24
CA VAL A 102 -1.02 -14.78 -21.73
C VAL A 102 -2.28 -15.36 -22.39
N VAL A 103 -2.43 -15.09 -23.67
CA VAL A 103 -3.52 -15.58 -24.54
C VAL A 103 -2.95 -16.25 -25.79
N PRO A 104 -3.60 -17.30 -26.32
CA PRO A 104 -2.99 -18.14 -27.37
C PRO A 104 -2.65 -17.42 -28.68
N GLU A 105 -3.35 -16.35 -29.02
CA GLU A 105 -3.31 -15.77 -30.37
C GLU A 105 -2.97 -14.28 -30.39
N ASP A 106 -2.79 -13.65 -29.24
CA ASP A 106 -2.53 -12.20 -29.15
C ASP A 106 -1.31 -11.95 -28.26
N GLY A 107 -0.24 -11.41 -28.83
CA GLY A 107 0.96 -10.97 -28.14
C GLY A 107 0.95 -9.46 -27.81
N SER A 108 -0.20 -8.81 -27.90
CA SER A 108 -0.31 -7.37 -27.66
C SER A 108 -0.07 -7.01 -26.22
N LEU A 109 0.81 -6.02 -26.00
CA LEU A 109 1.05 -5.46 -24.67
C LEU A 109 -0.10 -4.54 -24.25
N VAL A 110 -0.53 -4.65 -23.01
CA VAL A 110 -1.57 -3.82 -22.41
C VAL A 110 -0.98 -3.06 -21.24
N ARG A 111 -1.38 -1.81 -21.06
CA ARG A 111 -0.89 -1.01 -19.93
C ARG A 111 -1.74 -1.27 -18.69
N VAL A 112 -1.08 -1.61 -17.59
CA VAL A 112 -1.73 -1.73 -16.28
C VAL A 112 -2.29 -0.37 -15.86
N ALA A 113 -3.52 -0.35 -15.39
CA ALA A 113 -4.16 0.88 -14.93
C ALA A 113 -3.39 1.57 -13.80
N THR A 114 -3.42 2.89 -13.79
CA THR A 114 -2.86 3.71 -12.70
C THR A 114 -3.99 4.27 -11.85
N SER A 115 -3.82 4.26 -10.55
CA SER A 115 -4.69 5.01 -9.64
C SER A 115 -4.28 6.49 -9.58
N THR A 116 -5.23 7.34 -9.23
CA THR A 116 -5.01 8.78 -9.11
C THR A 116 -4.84 9.20 -7.64
N SER A 117 -4.42 10.45 -7.42
CA SER A 117 -4.39 11.04 -6.06
C SER A 117 -5.78 11.10 -5.41
N ARG A 118 -6.86 11.10 -6.20
CA ARG A 118 -8.23 11.07 -5.66
C ARG A 118 -8.61 9.69 -5.13
N ASP A 119 -8.04 8.64 -5.73
CA ASP A 119 -8.29 7.25 -5.33
C ASP A 119 -7.46 6.88 -4.10
N ASN A 120 -6.25 7.43 -4.00
CA ASN A 120 -5.25 7.08 -3.00
C ASN A 120 -5.10 8.20 -1.97
N ARG A 121 -5.68 8.02 -0.81
CA ARG A 121 -5.61 9.02 0.27
C ARG A 121 -5.19 8.38 1.57
N LEU A 122 -4.41 9.10 2.34
CA LEU A 122 -4.22 8.92 3.76
C LEU A 122 -4.86 10.13 4.45
N ARG A 123 -5.82 9.86 5.32
CA ARG A 123 -6.45 10.90 6.14
C ARG A 123 -6.11 10.65 7.59
N GLU A 124 -5.62 11.67 8.25
CA GLU A 124 -5.39 11.68 9.67
C GLU A 124 -6.21 12.81 10.30
N THR A 125 -7.05 12.45 11.25
CA THR A 125 -7.90 13.38 11.99
C THR A 125 -7.46 13.35 13.45
N ARG A 126 -7.25 14.52 14.04
CA ARG A 126 -6.93 14.68 15.46
C ARG A 126 -8.01 15.49 16.16
N GLU A 127 -8.67 14.85 17.11
CA GLU A 127 -9.59 15.51 18.03
C GLU A 127 -8.85 15.78 19.34
N ILE A 128 -8.62 17.05 19.65
CA ILE A 128 -7.85 17.49 20.79
C ILE A 128 -8.76 18.18 21.80
N THR A 129 -8.95 17.58 22.96
CA THR A 129 -9.75 18.14 24.03
C THR A 129 -8.82 18.76 25.07
N LEU A 130 -8.94 20.07 25.27
CA LEU A 130 -8.17 20.84 26.22
C LEU A 130 -8.90 20.89 27.57
N VAL A 131 -8.15 20.66 28.66
CA VAL A 131 -8.67 20.77 30.01
C VAL A 131 -7.78 21.72 30.82
N PRO A 132 -8.32 22.82 31.36
CA PRO A 132 -7.53 23.78 32.13
C PRO A 132 -6.74 23.12 33.27
N GLY A 133 -5.44 23.39 33.30
CA GLY A 133 -4.52 22.84 34.33
C GLY A 133 -4.20 21.35 34.22
N LYS A 134 -4.55 20.72 33.09
CA LYS A 134 -4.22 19.31 32.78
C LYS A 134 -3.64 19.19 31.37
N GLY A 135 -3.04 18.03 31.07
CA GLY A 135 -2.70 17.66 29.70
C GLY A 135 -3.96 17.46 28.83
N ALA A 136 -3.80 17.58 27.54
CA ALA A 136 -4.87 17.38 26.59
C ALA A 136 -5.18 15.88 26.41
N ARG A 137 -6.43 15.59 26.05
CA ARG A 137 -6.80 14.29 25.48
C ARG A 137 -6.80 14.40 23.96
N VAL A 138 -6.08 13.47 23.30
CA VAL A 138 -6.01 13.40 21.85
C VAL A 138 -6.62 12.09 21.38
N VAL A 139 -7.50 12.16 20.39
CA VAL A 139 -7.94 11.00 19.61
C VAL A 139 -7.48 11.21 18.18
N GLU A 140 -6.52 10.40 17.78
CA GLU A 140 -5.99 10.41 16.42
C GLU A 140 -6.60 9.25 15.66
N THR A 141 -7.19 9.54 14.49
CA THR A 141 -7.78 8.53 13.61
C THR A 141 -7.11 8.61 12.25
N THR A 142 -6.47 7.52 11.84
CA THR A 142 -5.85 7.37 10.53
C THR A 142 -6.66 6.42 9.67
N THR A 143 -7.01 6.87 8.46
CA THR A 143 -7.72 6.07 7.46
C THR A 143 -6.98 6.10 6.13
N GLY A 144 -7.01 4.98 5.40
CA GLY A 144 -6.45 4.89 4.06
C GLY A 144 -7.52 4.56 3.03
N THR A 145 -7.37 5.05 1.80
CA THR A 145 -8.15 4.61 0.64
C THR A 145 -7.23 4.21 -0.51
N GLY A 146 -7.75 3.38 -1.42
CA GLY A 146 -6.98 2.89 -2.57
C GLY A 146 -5.74 2.11 -2.14
N VAL A 147 -4.61 2.41 -2.76
CA VAL A 147 -3.33 1.76 -2.44
C VAL A 147 -2.89 2.07 -1.00
N MET A 148 -3.20 3.27 -0.48
CA MET A 148 -2.84 3.66 0.88
C MET A 148 -3.56 2.80 1.93
N GLU A 149 -4.77 2.34 1.66
CA GLU A 149 -5.44 1.36 2.53
C GLU A 149 -4.66 0.04 2.58
N GLY A 150 -4.20 -0.46 1.43
CA GLY A 150 -3.36 -1.65 1.35
C GLY A 150 -2.05 -1.51 2.13
N VAL A 151 -1.40 -0.35 2.01
CA VAL A 151 -0.18 -0.01 2.79
C VAL A 151 -0.46 -0.05 4.29
N CYS A 152 -1.53 0.60 4.74
CA CYS A 152 -1.90 0.60 6.16
C CYS A 152 -2.22 -0.82 6.66
N ARG A 153 -3.02 -1.59 5.92
CA ARG A 153 -3.33 -2.98 6.27
C ARG A 153 -2.09 -3.86 6.32
N GLN A 154 -1.15 -3.68 5.39
CA GLN A 154 0.11 -4.43 5.40
C GLN A 154 1.00 -4.05 6.58
N LEU A 155 1.10 -2.76 6.91
CA LEU A 155 1.91 -2.26 8.02
C LEU A 155 1.42 -2.80 9.35
N TYR A 156 0.12 -2.68 9.60
CA TYR A 156 -0.48 -3.04 10.89
C TYR A 156 -0.97 -4.50 10.95
N GLY A 157 -1.19 -5.15 9.82
CA GLY A 157 -1.71 -6.53 9.76
C GLY A 157 -0.71 -7.61 10.13
N ARG A 158 0.58 -7.28 10.19
CA ARG A 158 1.65 -8.17 10.62
C ARG A 158 2.13 -7.87 12.04
N THR A 159 1.57 -6.86 12.67
CA THR A 159 1.92 -6.41 14.01
C THR A 159 1.02 -7.10 15.03
N LEU A 160 1.59 -7.77 16.00
CA LEU A 160 0.81 -8.35 17.09
C LEU A 160 0.14 -7.23 17.91
N PRO A 161 -1.02 -7.48 18.55
CA PRO A 161 -1.72 -6.44 19.32
C PRO A 161 -0.86 -5.77 20.40
N ASP A 162 -0.03 -6.55 21.09
CA ASP A 162 0.87 -6.04 22.14
C ASP A 162 1.99 -5.18 21.52
N ASP A 163 2.57 -5.60 20.40
CA ASP A 163 3.60 -4.84 19.67
C ASP A 163 3.03 -3.54 19.09
N LEU A 164 1.77 -3.57 18.62
CA LEU A 164 1.07 -2.36 18.18
C LEU A 164 0.90 -1.39 19.34
N GLN A 165 0.47 -1.88 20.49
CA GLN A 165 0.26 -1.06 21.67
C GLN A 165 1.58 -0.41 22.13
N GLU A 166 2.68 -1.17 22.16
CA GLU A 166 4.01 -0.67 22.52
C GLU A 166 4.52 0.37 21.51
N SER A 167 4.35 0.09 20.21
CA SER A 167 4.74 1.01 19.15
C SER A 167 3.95 2.32 19.21
N MET A 168 2.65 2.26 19.49
CA MET A 168 1.81 3.45 19.59
C MET A 168 2.06 4.21 20.91
N LEU A 169 2.44 3.53 21.98
CA LEU A 169 2.92 4.18 23.19
C LEU A 169 4.19 4.99 22.93
N SER A 170 5.18 4.37 22.28
CA SER A 170 6.43 5.04 21.92
C SER A 170 6.19 6.25 20.98
N TYR A 171 5.31 6.06 19.98
CA TYR A 171 4.88 7.14 19.10
C TYR A 171 4.24 8.30 19.87
N ALA A 172 3.32 8.00 20.78
CA ALA A 172 2.59 9.01 21.54
C ALA A 172 3.53 9.75 22.52
N GLN A 173 4.47 9.07 23.14
CA GLN A 173 5.49 9.70 23.99
C GLN A 173 6.35 10.69 23.19
N GLY A 174 6.78 10.31 21.99
CA GLY A 174 7.59 11.19 21.13
C GLY A 174 6.81 12.34 20.46
N SER A 175 5.53 12.11 20.12
CA SER A 175 4.73 13.07 19.36
C SER A 175 3.86 13.98 20.25
N TYR A 176 3.43 13.48 21.40
CA TYR A 176 2.49 14.16 22.29
C TYR A 176 3.07 14.45 23.69
N GLU A 177 4.34 14.08 23.91
CA GLU A 177 5.05 14.26 25.18
C GLU A 177 4.25 13.74 26.40
N THR A 178 3.51 12.64 26.21
CA THR A 178 2.65 12.07 27.25
C THR A 178 3.39 11.09 28.16
N GLU A 179 3.01 11.09 29.42
CA GLU A 179 3.27 10.01 30.39
C GLU A 179 1.97 9.28 30.79
N GLY A 180 0.85 9.73 30.24
CA GLY A 180 -0.47 9.17 30.49
C GLY A 180 -0.79 7.90 29.71
N PRO A 181 -1.96 7.32 29.95
CA PRO A 181 -2.41 6.14 29.21
C PRO A 181 -2.53 6.40 27.71
N VAL A 182 -2.06 5.41 26.93
CA VAL A 182 -2.24 5.36 25.46
C VAL A 182 -2.95 4.07 25.12
N THR A 183 -3.93 4.14 24.24
CA THR A 183 -4.60 2.96 23.70
C THR A 183 -4.64 3.04 22.18
N ALA A 184 -4.45 1.90 21.53
CA ALA A 184 -4.51 1.79 20.07
C ALA A 184 -5.44 0.65 19.66
N ARG A 185 -6.19 0.86 18.58
CA ARG A 185 -7.02 -0.16 17.96
C ARG A 185 -7.05 0.00 16.46
N THR A 186 -7.15 -1.12 15.74
CA THR A 186 -7.30 -1.13 14.29
C THR A 186 -8.58 -1.86 13.88
N THR A 187 -9.09 -1.55 12.70
CA THR A 187 -9.98 -2.46 11.98
C THR A 187 -9.24 -3.79 11.74
N ASP A 188 -9.94 -4.91 11.82
CA ASP A 188 -9.37 -6.18 11.38
C ASP A 188 -8.88 -6.05 9.94
N VAL A 189 -7.60 -6.31 9.73
CA VAL A 189 -6.95 -6.13 8.41
C VAL A 189 -7.49 -7.05 7.33
N GLN A 190 -8.16 -8.15 7.71
CA GLN A 190 -8.85 -9.07 6.82
C GLN A 190 -10.31 -8.67 6.55
N ASP A 191 -10.86 -7.71 7.30
CA ASP A 191 -12.22 -7.24 7.09
C ASP A 191 -12.27 -6.17 5.98
N PHE A 192 -12.42 -6.61 4.74
CA PHE A 192 -12.59 -5.72 3.58
C PHE A 192 -14.03 -5.17 3.43
N ALA A 193 -14.98 -5.57 4.28
CA ALA A 193 -16.31 -4.97 4.28
C ALA A 193 -16.31 -3.54 4.82
N ARG A 194 -15.29 -3.18 5.60
CA ARG A 194 -15.08 -1.85 6.16
C ARG A 194 -13.77 -1.23 5.72
N PRO A 195 -13.67 0.11 5.65
CA PRO A 195 -12.38 0.78 5.48
C PRO A 195 -11.42 0.43 6.62
N PHE A 196 -10.12 0.45 6.34
CA PHE A 196 -9.12 0.37 7.38
C PHE A 196 -9.12 1.65 8.22
N GLU A 197 -9.06 1.48 9.53
CA GLU A 197 -8.95 2.56 10.49
C GLU A 197 -7.97 2.17 11.61
N LEU A 198 -7.05 3.05 11.94
CA LEU A 198 -6.26 3.01 13.16
C LEU A 198 -6.71 4.18 14.05
N VAL A 199 -7.07 3.88 15.29
CA VAL A 199 -7.41 4.91 16.28
C VAL A 199 -6.43 4.81 17.45
N VAL A 200 -5.78 5.92 17.73
CA VAL A 200 -4.87 6.08 18.89
C VAL A 200 -5.49 7.12 19.83
N THR A 201 -5.70 6.73 21.07
CA THR A 201 -6.16 7.65 22.12
C THR A 201 -5.02 7.89 23.09
N VAL A 202 -4.70 9.15 23.31
CA VAL A 202 -3.63 9.62 24.18
C VAL A 202 -4.22 10.49 25.26
N GLU A 203 -3.96 10.14 26.50
CA GLU A 203 -4.32 10.96 27.66
C GLU A 203 -3.08 11.74 28.15
N ASP A 204 -3.32 12.87 28.77
CA ASP A 204 -2.29 13.76 29.34
C ASP A 204 -1.20 14.20 28.33
N ALA A 205 -1.63 14.53 27.11
CA ALA A 205 -0.74 15.05 26.08
C ALA A 205 -0.27 16.47 26.43
N ARG A 206 1.06 16.69 26.48
CA ARG A 206 1.66 17.98 26.86
C ARG A 206 1.92 18.93 25.70
N ILE A 207 1.34 18.64 24.54
CA ILE A 207 1.41 19.50 23.35
C ILE A 207 0.55 20.77 23.45
N ALA A 208 -0.27 20.86 24.48
CA ALA A 208 -1.17 21.98 24.68
C ALA A 208 -1.07 22.53 26.10
N ALA A 209 -1.13 23.84 26.21
CA ALA A 209 -1.30 24.55 27.46
C ALA A 209 -2.64 25.32 27.40
N CYS A 210 -3.47 25.18 28.41
CA CYS A 210 -4.78 25.80 28.46
C CYS A 210 -5.00 26.45 29.83
N SER A 211 -5.43 27.71 29.81
CA SER A 211 -5.97 28.45 30.96
C SER A 211 -7.47 28.72 30.73
N LEU A 212 -8.10 29.46 31.65
CA LEU A 212 -9.48 29.90 31.44
C LEU A 212 -9.61 31.01 30.37
N GLN A 213 -8.50 31.62 29.96
CA GLN A 213 -8.50 32.77 29.04
C GLN A 213 -7.74 32.51 27.77
N ASP A 214 -6.70 31.66 27.81
CA ASP A 214 -5.81 31.41 26.68
C ASP A 214 -5.54 29.91 26.51
N ALA A 215 -5.32 29.51 25.24
CA ALA A 215 -4.86 28.18 24.89
C ALA A 215 -3.74 28.25 23.84
N SER A 216 -2.73 27.46 24.00
CA SER A 216 -1.68 27.24 23.01
C SER A 216 -1.62 25.76 22.65
N LEU A 217 -1.36 25.46 21.38
CA LEU A 217 -1.28 24.10 20.85
C LEU A 217 -0.11 23.98 19.89
N THR A 218 0.75 22.99 20.15
CA THR A 218 1.80 22.57 19.23
C THR A 218 1.37 21.30 18.49
N LEU A 219 1.17 21.39 17.17
CA LEU A 219 0.84 20.22 16.37
C LEU A 219 2.09 19.39 16.08
N PRO A 220 2.11 18.09 16.39
CA PRO A 220 3.22 17.23 16.01
C PRO A 220 3.32 17.12 14.50
N ARG A 221 4.53 16.86 14.01
CA ARG A 221 4.74 16.61 12.58
C ARG A 221 3.98 15.38 12.15
N LEU A 222 3.40 15.43 10.96
CA LEU A 222 2.63 14.32 10.40
C LEU A 222 3.54 13.13 10.10
N PRO A 223 3.13 11.90 10.43
CA PRO A 223 3.88 10.68 10.12
C PRO A 223 3.90 10.33 8.64
N LEU A 224 3.28 11.14 7.78
CA LEU A 224 3.21 10.91 6.32
C LEU A 224 4.58 10.55 5.72
N PHE A 225 5.64 11.24 6.14
CA PHE A 225 7.00 10.95 5.65
C PHE A 225 7.49 9.53 6.01
N GLN A 226 6.96 8.92 7.08
CA GLN A 226 7.32 7.55 7.47
C GLN A 226 6.67 6.50 6.57
N LEU A 227 5.57 6.86 5.92
CA LEU A 227 4.86 5.99 4.97
C LEU A 227 5.36 6.13 3.54
N LEU A 228 6.10 7.20 3.24
CA LEU A 228 6.72 7.37 1.94
C LEU A 228 7.97 6.48 1.83
N PRO A 229 8.20 5.83 0.69
CA PRO A 229 9.45 5.14 0.44
C PRO A 229 10.67 6.05 0.66
N ALA A 230 11.71 5.53 1.30
CA ALA A 230 12.89 6.32 1.68
C ALA A 230 13.51 7.11 0.50
N HIS A 231 13.50 6.53 -0.69
CA HIS A 231 14.05 7.16 -1.89
C HIS A 231 13.29 8.44 -2.33
N LEU A 232 12.08 8.68 -1.82
CA LEU A 232 11.33 9.91 -2.13
C LEU A 232 11.77 11.12 -1.31
N TYR A 233 12.48 10.91 -0.21
CA TYR A 233 12.97 12.01 0.66
C TYR A 233 14.47 11.96 0.96
N THR A 234 15.17 10.91 0.52
CA THR A 234 16.64 10.80 0.59
C THR A 234 17.30 11.12 -0.77
N PHE A 235 16.63 11.92 -1.56
CA PHE A 235 17.02 12.23 -2.92
C PHE A 235 18.33 13.01 -2.97
N ASP A 236 19.33 12.45 -3.64
CA ASP A 236 20.53 13.14 -4.06
C ASP A 236 20.43 13.50 -5.56
N PRO A 237 20.23 14.80 -5.90
CA PRO A 237 20.06 15.21 -7.29
C PRO A 237 21.29 14.95 -8.16
N ASP A 238 22.47 14.82 -7.56
CA ASP A 238 23.73 14.64 -8.29
C ASP A 238 24.09 13.18 -8.60
N SER A 239 23.33 12.23 -8.02
CA SER A 239 23.57 10.80 -8.17
C SER A 239 22.84 10.13 -9.34
N LEU A 240 22.17 10.87 -10.22
CA LEU A 240 21.17 10.34 -11.13
C LEU A 240 21.65 10.08 -12.55
N ASP A 241 21.54 8.80 -12.95
CA ASP A 241 21.32 8.46 -14.36
C ASP A 241 19.92 8.92 -14.80
N HIS A 242 19.89 9.97 -15.63
CA HIS A 242 18.69 10.71 -16.02
C HIS A 242 17.60 9.83 -16.68
N ALA A 243 17.96 8.72 -17.30
CA ALA A 243 17.03 7.82 -17.99
C ALA A 243 16.31 6.87 -17.02
N ALA A 244 17.04 6.29 -16.06
CA ALA A 244 16.49 5.46 -15.00
C ALA A 244 15.53 6.25 -14.09
N TYR A 245 15.87 7.52 -13.81
CA TYR A 245 15.08 8.42 -13.00
C TYR A 245 13.71 8.76 -13.60
N THR A 246 13.62 8.91 -14.91
CA THR A 246 12.35 9.29 -15.55
C THR A 246 11.33 8.15 -15.52
N ALA A 247 11.78 6.90 -15.58
CA ALA A 247 10.90 5.74 -15.47
C ALA A 247 10.41 5.51 -14.04
N HIS A 248 11.27 5.68 -13.03
CA HIS A 248 10.91 5.64 -11.61
C HIS A 248 9.97 6.78 -11.23
N ARG A 249 10.26 8.00 -11.67
CA ARG A 249 9.50 9.19 -11.31
C ARG A 249 8.03 9.13 -11.71
N ARG A 250 7.64 8.35 -12.71
CA ARG A 250 6.23 8.22 -13.09
C ARG A 250 5.41 7.39 -12.10
N SER A 251 5.97 6.32 -11.56
CA SER A 251 5.30 5.54 -10.50
C SER A 251 5.37 6.24 -9.13
N ASP A 252 6.48 6.93 -8.85
CA ASP A 252 6.72 7.59 -7.57
C ASP A 252 5.99 8.93 -7.46
N LEU A 253 5.85 9.68 -8.56
CA LEU A 253 4.99 10.87 -8.62
C LEU A 253 3.51 10.50 -8.50
N ALA A 254 3.09 9.31 -8.93
CA ALA A 254 1.76 8.81 -8.65
C ALA A 254 1.54 8.58 -7.15
N LEU A 255 2.56 8.11 -6.41
CA LEU A 255 2.56 7.99 -4.95
C LEU A 255 2.55 9.36 -4.25
N LEU A 256 3.40 10.30 -4.66
CA LEU A 256 3.44 11.67 -4.13
C LEU A 256 2.18 12.46 -4.48
N ALA A 257 1.68 12.33 -5.71
CA ALA A 257 0.41 12.91 -6.11
C ALA A 257 -0.79 12.21 -5.43
N ALA A 258 -0.59 10.99 -4.93
CA ALA A 258 -1.58 10.22 -4.19
C ALA A 258 -1.67 10.60 -2.70
N ALA A 259 -0.63 11.22 -2.14
CA ALA A 259 -0.60 11.67 -0.75
C ALA A 259 -1.09 13.12 -0.66
N THR A 260 -2.38 13.36 -0.90
CA THR A 260 -3.01 14.62 -0.50
C THR A 260 -3.42 14.52 0.97
N MET A 261 -2.90 15.38 1.79
CA MET A 261 -3.39 15.62 3.15
C MET A 261 -4.56 16.59 3.08
N GLU A 262 -5.71 16.19 3.59
CA GLU A 262 -6.82 17.07 3.95
C GLU A 262 -6.78 17.36 5.45
#